data_3b5bedf309141542cacd1e46e8ac106b
#
_entry.id   3b5bedf309141542cacd1e46e8ac106b
#
_cell.length_a   1.000
_cell.length_b   1.000
_cell.length_c   1.000
_cell.angle_alpha   90.00
_cell.angle_beta   90.00
_cell.angle_gamma   90.00
#
_symmetry.space_group_name_H-M   'P 1'
#
loop_
_entity.id
_entity.type
_entity.pdbx_description
1 polymer ?
#
loop_
_entity_poly.entity_id
_entity_poly.type
_entity_poly.pdbx_seq_one_letter_code
_entity_poly.pdbx_strand_id
1 'polypeptide(L)'
;DGGMWMPEWMWRWSDTTLAVNPYPPTTGVPHMADPLATVPYPLVPSAAATPSPARCGTSGNFFLTDGNLDLTNWVNCTHPNPIIVYPGLYDRICIGSDTIAQMQPGLYYITGDSSCGGGGSFVVNGSGRVTGSDVMVFIADGGVHIGGSGQVTLAAPTSGSYAGMAIFLERENGADVRVDGAGQTLIRGTIYAANSLVSMAGSGTNKTLNAQIIAWRYVVSGSGVITVDYDPGVVFGGGGSSLIELSE
;
A
#
# COMPACT_ATOMS: atom_id res chain seq x y z
N ASP A 1 -18.77 -2.96 15.27
CA ASP A 1 -17.85 -3.62 16.21
C ASP A 1 -16.87 -4.46 15.39
N GLY A 2 -15.69 -3.91 15.14
CA GLY A 2 -14.66 -4.55 14.34
C GLY A 2 -13.70 -5.34 15.24
N GLY A 3 -13.89 -6.64 15.39
CA GLY A 3 -12.97 -7.51 16.10
C GLY A 3 -11.73 -7.83 15.26
N MET A 4 -10.53 -7.74 15.84
CA MET A 4 -9.30 -8.23 15.22
C MET A 4 -9.07 -9.66 15.70
N TRP A 5 -8.89 -10.57 14.73
CA TRP A 5 -8.56 -11.95 15.03
C TRP A 5 -7.04 -12.15 15.12
N MET A 6 -6.55 -12.74 16.21
CA MET A 6 -5.14 -13.06 16.41
C MET A 6 -4.95 -14.49 16.98
N PRO A 7 -3.99 -15.26 16.49
CA PRO A 7 -3.64 -16.55 17.08
C PRO A 7 -3.02 -16.38 18.48
N GLU A 8 -3.24 -17.36 19.35
CA GLU A 8 -2.87 -17.34 20.78
C GLU A 8 -1.38 -17.10 21.08
N TRP A 9 -0.48 -17.44 20.15
CA TRP A 9 0.96 -17.23 20.29
C TRP A 9 1.43 -15.79 20.00
N MET A 10 0.58 -14.93 19.46
CA MET A 10 0.90 -13.54 19.10
C MET A 10 0.92 -12.58 20.30
N TRP A 11 0.50 -13.04 21.49
CA TRP A 11 0.36 -12.21 22.69
C TRP A 11 1.68 -11.89 23.44
N ARG A 12 2.81 -12.36 22.98
CA ARG A 12 4.03 -12.36 23.79
C ARG A 12 5.00 -11.21 23.54
N TRP A 13 4.71 -10.23 22.72
CA TRP A 13 5.67 -9.17 22.41
C TRP A 13 5.09 -7.77 22.36
N SER A 14 5.54 -6.99 23.30
CA SER A 14 5.74 -5.53 23.33
C SER A 14 4.68 -4.67 24.02
N ASP A 15 5.17 -3.54 24.56
CA ASP A 15 4.45 -2.43 25.17
C ASP A 15 3.54 -1.63 24.19
N THR A 16 3.08 -2.25 23.14
CA THR A 16 2.21 -1.62 22.14
C THR A 16 0.78 -1.66 22.65
N THR A 17 0.19 -0.53 22.90
CA THR A 17 -1.23 -0.43 23.25
C THR A 17 -2.04 -0.59 21.97
N LEU A 18 -2.61 -1.76 21.75
CA LEU A 18 -3.56 -2.00 20.68
C LEU A 18 -4.96 -1.70 21.22
N ALA A 19 -5.55 -0.61 20.77
CA ALA A 19 -6.94 -0.32 21.09
C ALA A 19 -7.84 -1.06 20.09
N VAL A 20 -8.31 -2.23 20.48
CA VAL A 20 -9.33 -2.99 19.74
C VAL A 20 -10.63 -3.03 20.53
N ASN A 21 -11.72 -2.95 19.85
CA ASN A 21 -13.04 -3.12 20.42
C ASN A 21 -13.79 -4.18 19.59
N PRO A 22 -14.27 -5.30 20.16
CA PRO A 22 -14.18 -5.68 21.58
C PRO A 22 -12.78 -6.15 22.02
N TYR A 23 -12.48 -5.97 23.28
CA TYR A 23 -11.28 -6.48 23.95
C TYR A 23 -11.67 -7.43 25.09
N PRO A 24 -11.07 -8.62 25.25
CA PRO A 24 -10.00 -9.23 24.45
C PRO A 24 -10.48 -9.71 23.07
N PRO A 25 -9.56 -9.82 22.08
CA PRO A 25 -9.92 -10.33 20.77
C PRO A 25 -10.37 -11.79 20.85
N THR A 26 -11.34 -12.14 20.01
CA THR A 26 -11.86 -13.50 19.93
C THR A 26 -10.83 -14.44 19.32
N THR A 27 -10.54 -15.54 19.97
CA THR A 27 -9.62 -16.58 19.48
C THR A 27 -10.40 -17.84 19.08
N GLY A 28 -9.82 -18.63 18.16
CA GLY A 28 -10.43 -19.90 17.74
C GLY A 28 -11.65 -19.77 16.82
N VAL A 29 -11.91 -18.59 16.25
CA VAL A 29 -12.92 -18.44 15.20
C VAL A 29 -12.50 -19.17 13.93
N PRO A 30 -13.43 -19.72 13.15
CA PRO A 30 -13.12 -20.35 11.87
C PRO A 30 -12.41 -19.40 10.94
N HIS A 31 -11.55 -19.94 10.08
CA HIS A 31 -10.93 -19.15 9.01
C HIS A 31 -12.03 -18.49 8.15
N MET A 32 -11.96 -17.18 8.02
CA MET A 32 -12.89 -16.42 7.18
C MET A 32 -12.55 -16.66 5.72
N ALA A 33 -13.52 -17.02 4.91
CA ALA A 33 -13.33 -17.09 3.46
C ALA A 33 -12.97 -15.68 2.93
N ASP A 34 -12.18 -15.62 1.86
CA ASP A 34 -11.85 -14.35 1.22
C ASP A 34 -13.13 -13.63 0.75
N PRO A 35 -13.49 -12.49 1.34
CA PRO A 35 -14.72 -11.77 1.01
C PRO A 35 -14.72 -11.19 -0.40
N LEU A 36 -13.55 -11.04 -1.02
CA LEU A 36 -13.37 -10.46 -2.35
C LEU A 36 -12.88 -11.48 -3.39
N ALA A 37 -13.02 -12.79 -3.12
CA ALA A 37 -12.57 -13.87 -4.01
C ALA A 37 -13.13 -13.77 -5.44
N THR A 38 -14.29 -13.16 -5.62
CA THR A 38 -14.96 -13.03 -6.92
C THR A 38 -14.68 -11.70 -7.64
N VAL A 39 -13.96 -10.78 -7.01
CA VAL A 39 -13.61 -9.50 -7.65
C VAL A 39 -12.62 -9.78 -8.79
N PRO A 40 -12.91 -9.38 -10.04
CA PRO A 40 -12.00 -9.63 -11.14
C PRO A 40 -10.69 -8.83 -10.95
N TYR A 41 -9.59 -9.33 -11.51
CA TYR A 41 -8.36 -8.55 -11.61
C TYR A 41 -8.52 -7.43 -12.64
N PRO A 42 -7.83 -6.29 -12.46
CA PRO A 42 -7.81 -5.26 -13.46
C PRO A 42 -7.13 -5.76 -14.74
N LEU A 43 -7.60 -5.25 -15.88
CA LEU A 43 -6.94 -5.54 -17.15
C LEU A 43 -5.56 -4.91 -17.18
N VAL A 44 -4.60 -5.67 -17.71
CA VAL A 44 -3.23 -5.18 -17.91
C VAL A 44 -3.26 -4.00 -18.87
N PRO A 45 -2.73 -2.81 -18.50
CA PRO A 45 -2.62 -1.71 -19.43
C PRO A 45 -1.77 -2.06 -20.65
N SER A 46 -2.17 -1.60 -21.82
CA SER A 46 -1.51 -1.96 -23.11
C SER A 46 -0.15 -1.27 -23.32
N ALA A 47 0.21 -0.31 -22.50
CA ALA A 47 1.47 0.43 -22.62
C ALA A 47 2.05 0.75 -21.25
N ALA A 48 3.37 0.76 -21.17
CA ALA A 48 4.09 1.30 -20.03
C ALA A 48 3.78 2.79 -19.85
N ALA A 49 3.64 3.20 -18.60
CA ALA A 49 3.42 4.60 -18.29
C ALA A 49 4.67 5.44 -18.59
N THR A 50 4.46 6.64 -19.10
CA THR A 50 5.53 7.61 -19.34
C THR A 50 5.52 8.66 -18.23
N PRO A 51 6.52 8.72 -17.35
CA PRO A 51 6.61 9.76 -16.34
C PRO A 51 6.98 11.10 -16.95
N SER A 52 6.82 12.16 -16.14
CA SER A 52 7.35 13.48 -16.51
C SER A 52 8.83 13.41 -16.82
N PRO A 53 9.29 14.13 -17.85
CA PRO A 53 10.69 14.13 -18.21
C PRO A 53 11.52 14.72 -17.07
N ALA A 54 12.43 13.95 -16.56
CA ALA A 54 13.45 14.39 -15.66
C ALA A 54 14.81 14.12 -16.32
N ARG A 55 15.80 14.92 -16.02
CA ARG A 55 17.14 14.81 -16.60
C ARG A 55 18.18 14.73 -15.50
N CYS A 56 18.94 13.66 -15.49
CA CYS A 56 20.14 13.54 -14.70
C CYS A 56 21.34 13.61 -15.61
N GLY A 57 22.33 14.38 -15.27
CA GLY A 57 23.60 14.64 -15.92
C GLY A 57 24.04 13.76 -17.09
N THR A 58 25.30 13.79 -17.47
CA THR A 58 25.83 13.07 -18.65
C THR A 58 25.85 11.55 -18.54
N SER A 59 25.50 11.00 -17.39
CA SER A 59 25.42 9.54 -17.15
C SER A 59 24.00 9.05 -16.98
N GLY A 60 23.06 9.69 -17.60
CA GLY A 60 21.66 9.42 -17.81
C GLY A 60 21.04 8.17 -17.20
N ASN A 61 21.08 7.99 -15.90
CA ASN A 61 20.33 6.94 -15.26
C ASN A 61 18.97 7.48 -14.85
N PHE A 62 18.06 7.41 -15.74
CA PHE A 62 16.68 7.62 -15.53
C PHE A 62 15.90 6.57 -16.33
N PHE A 63 14.98 5.84 -15.93
CA PHE A 63 13.97 5.95 -14.97
C PHE A 63 12.70 5.27 -15.38
N LEU A 64 12.43 5.06 -16.59
CA LEU A 64 11.52 4.17 -17.23
C LEU A 64 12.26 3.51 -18.38
N THR A 65 13.05 2.53 -18.07
CA THR A 65 13.42 1.53 -19.05
C THR A 65 12.52 0.34 -18.76
N ASP A 66 11.67 -0.01 -19.72
CA ASP A 66 10.86 -1.24 -19.67
C ASP A 66 9.97 -1.35 -18.41
N GLY A 67 9.30 -0.25 -18.01
CA GLY A 67 8.37 -0.27 -16.87
C GLY A 67 8.99 -0.02 -15.49
N ASN A 68 10.30 0.10 -15.39
CA ASN A 68 10.97 0.35 -14.11
C ASN A 68 11.01 1.83 -13.76
N LEU A 69 10.23 2.26 -12.80
CA LEU A 69 10.31 3.60 -12.22
C LEU A 69 11.17 3.57 -10.95
N ASP A 70 12.39 4.09 -11.03
CA ASP A 70 13.31 4.15 -9.92
C ASP A 70 13.73 5.60 -9.60
N LEU A 71 13.20 6.14 -8.52
CA LEU A 71 13.41 7.50 -8.03
C LEU A 71 14.16 7.50 -6.69
N THR A 72 15.09 6.57 -6.51
CA THR A 72 15.83 6.41 -5.25
C THR A 72 17.19 7.06 -5.23
N ASN A 73 17.76 7.43 -6.38
CA ASN A 73 19.11 8.00 -6.47
C ASN A 73 19.17 9.21 -7.40
N TRP A 74 19.19 10.40 -6.81
CA TRP A 74 19.08 11.68 -7.50
C TRP A 74 20.38 12.49 -7.53
N VAL A 75 21.51 11.87 -7.40
CA VAL A 75 22.78 12.61 -7.41
C VAL A 75 22.97 13.33 -8.76
N ASN A 76 23.01 14.65 -8.72
CA ASN A 76 23.15 15.55 -9.88
C ASN A 76 21.99 15.51 -10.89
N CYS A 77 20.77 15.29 -10.44
CA CYS A 77 19.59 15.33 -11.30
C CYS A 77 18.86 16.66 -11.21
N THR A 78 18.39 17.17 -12.34
CA THR A 78 17.40 18.23 -12.40
C THR A 78 16.06 17.59 -12.73
N HIS A 79 15.11 17.68 -11.83
CA HIS A 79 13.78 17.12 -12.01
C HIS A 79 12.72 18.12 -11.59
N PRO A 80 11.49 18.04 -12.15
CA PRO A 80 10.36 18.79 -11.62
C PRO A 80 10.07 18.37 -10.18
N ASN A 81 9.55 19.29 -9.40
CA ASN A 81 9.13 19.02 -8.03
C ASN A 81 7.70 19.57 -7.85
N PRO A 82 6.69 18.71 -7.76
CA PRO A 82 6.75 17.25 -7.75
C PRO A 82 7.02 16.62 -9.13
N ILE A 83 7.50 15.36 -9.11
CA ILE A 83 7.51 14.51 -10.29
C ILE A 83 6.09 13.98 -10.49
N ILE A 84 5.57 14.12 -11.69
CA ILE A 84 4.26 13.57 -12.03
C ILE A 84 4.43 12.13 -12.49
N VAL A 85 3.73 11.22 -11.82
CA VAL A 85 3.69 9.80 -12.15
C VAL A 85 2.31 9.48 -12.72
N TYR A 86 2.27 8.91 -13.92
CA TYR A 86 1.03 8.62 -14.63
C TYR A 86 0.60 7.16 -14.43
N PRO A 87 -0.71 6.86 -14.44
CA PRO A 87 -1.20 5.49 -14.39
C PRO A 87 -0.75 4.68 -15.61
N GLY A 88 -0.62 3.37 -15.46
CA GLY A 88 -0.19 2.48 -16.53
C GLY A 88 0.53 1.23 -16.02
N LEU A 89 1.27 0.58 -16.92
CA LEU A 89 2.02 -0.64 -16.64
C LEU A 89 3.43 -0.32 -16.12
N TYR A 90 3.80 -0.97 -15.03
CA TYR A 90 5.12 -0.85 -14.39
C TYR A 90 5.64 -2.24 -14.02
N ASP A 91 6.96 -2.43 -14.05
CA ASP A 91 7.58 -3.57 -13.38
C ASP A 91 7.71 -3.30 -11.89
N ARG A 92 8.12 -2.09 -11.55
CA ARG A 92 8.25 -1.62 -10.18
C ARG A 92 8.15 -0.09 -10.08
N ILE A 93 7.81 0.41 -8.91
CA ILE A 93 7.84 1.83 -8.56
C ILE A 93 8.65 2.01 -7.28
N CYS A 94 9.82 2.63 -7.37
CA CYS A 94 10.72 2.89 -6.26
C CYS A 94 10.87 4.39 -6.05
N ILE A 95 10.44 4.90 -4.91
CA ILE A 95 10.49 6.32 -4.55
C ILE A 95 11.30 6.44 -3.27
N GLY A 96 12.34 7.26 -3.32
CA GLY A 96 13.23 7.43 -2.18
C GLY A 96 13.93 8.77 -2.18
N SER A 97 14.92 8.92 -1.29
CA SER A 97 15.64 10.17 -1.11
C SER A 97 14.66 11.35 -0.94
N ASP A 98 14.99 12.56 -1.27
CA ASP A 98 14.12 13.73 -1.12
C ASP A 98 13.09 13.92 -2.26
N THR A 99 12.72 12.83 -2.93
CA THR A 99 11.80 12.88 -4.07
C THR A 99 10.38 13.17 -3.62
N ILE A 100 9.71 14.07 -4.29
CA ILE A 100 8.29 14.31 -4.19
C ILE A 100 7.63 13.80 -5.48
N ALA A 101 6.82 12.75 -5.36
CA ALA A 101 6.07 12.16 -6.46
C ALA A 101 4.56 12.45 -6.29
N GLN A 102 3.94 12.86 -7.38
CA GLN A 102 2.49 13.04 -7.45
C GLN A 102 1.91 12.04 -8.45
N MET A 103 1.20 11.05 -7.93
CA MET A 103 0.50 10.06 -8.74
C MET A 103 -0.79 10.66 -9.27
N GLN A 104 -0.99 10.57 -10.58
CA GLN A 104 -2.21 11.01 -11.24
C GLN A 104 -3.33 9.97 -11.05
N PRO A 105 -4.62 10.37 -11.12
CA PRO A 105 -5.74 9.43 -11.02
C PRO A 105 -5.64 8.27 -11.98
N GLY A 106 -5.91 7.04 -11.53
CA GLY A 106 -5.98 5.85 -12.35
C GLY A 106 -5.32 4.61 -11.76
N LEU A 107 -5.18 3.59 -12.62
CA LEU A 107 -4.61 2.29 -12.29
C LEU A 107 -3.10 2.27 -12.51
N TYR A 108 -2.36 1.88 -11.49
CA TYR A 108 -0.95 1.56 -11.53
C TYR A 108 -0.82 0.03 -11.43
N TYR A 109 -0.60 -0.60 -12.57
CA TYR A 109 -0.44 -2.05 -12.63
C TYR A 109 1.05 -2.39 -12.53
N ILE A 110 1.43 -3.08 -11.46
CA ILE A 110 2.82 -3.46 -11.19
C ILE A 110 2.96 -4.96 -11.40
N THR A 111 3.81 -5.39 -12.34
CA THR A 111 4.04 -6.82 -12.62
C THR A 111 4.89 -7.47 -11.54
N GLY A 112 5.84 -6.73 -10.94
CA GLY A 112 6.74 -7.25 -9.94
C GLY A 112 7.94 -8.01 -10.48
N ASP A 113 8.18 -7.97 -11.80
CA ASP A 113 9.31 -8.67 -12.46
C ASP A 113 10.67 -8.22 -11.92
N SER A 114 10.71 -7.08 -11.25
CA SER A 114 11.90 -6.56 -10.57
C SER A 114 11.56 -5.94 -9.23
N SER A 115 12.51 -5.93 -8.29
CA SER A 115 12.32 -5.36 -6.96
C SER A 115 13.13 -4.09 -6.74
N CYS A 116 12.60 -3.20 -5.90
CA CYS A 116 13.34 -2.06 -5.37
C CYS A 116 14.35 -2.50 -4.30
N GLY A 117 15.37 -1.69 -4.07
CA GLY A 117 16.24 -1.88 -2.91
C GLY A 117 15.41 -1.94 -1.61
N GLY A 118 15.58 -3.01 -0.82
CA GLY A 118 14.79 -3.25 0.39
C GLY A 118 13.62 -4.22 0.23
N GLY A 119 13.43 -4.80 -0.97
CA GLY A 119 12.49 -5.90 -1.22
C GLY A 119 11.03 -5.46 -1.33
N GLY A 120 10.61 -5.12 -2.51
CA GLY A 120 9.24 -4.79 -2.85
C GLY A 120 9.17 -4.25 -4.27
N SER A 121 8.02 -4.31 -4.90
CA SER A 121 7.79 -3.75 -6.23
C SER A 121 7.11 -2.37 -6.18
N PHE A 122 6.49 -2.01 -5.07
CA PHE A 122 6.07 -0.65 -4.74
C PHE A 122 6.74 -0.20 -3.45
N VAL A 123 7.73 0.67 -3.53
CA VAL A 123 8.54 1.08 -2.38
C VAL A 123 8.61 2.60 -2.26
N VAL A 124 8.32 3.09 -1.07
CA VAL A 124 8.56 4.48 -0.66
C VAL A 124 9.42 4.47 0.57
N ASN A 125 10.66 4.96 0.48
CA ASN A 125 11.62 4.93 1.59
C ASN A 125 12.42 6.23 1.73
N GLY A 126 13.34 6.26 2.69
CA GLY A 126 14.14 7.45 2.98
C GLY A 126 13.24 8.62 3.42
N SER A 127 13.38 9.76 2.77
CA SER A 127 12.55 10.97 2.94
C SER A 127 11.59 11.19 1.76
N GLY A 128 11.40 10.19 0.91
CA GLY A 128 10.51 10.24 -0.24
C GLY A 128 9.07 10.58 0.14
N ARG A 129 8.38 11.34 -0.71
CA ARG A 129 6.99 11.74 -0.51
C ARG A 129 6.14 11.33 -1.70
N VAL A 130 4.99 10.73 -1.41
CA VAL A 130 4.03 10.32 -2.44
C VAL A 130 2.66 10.87 -2.09
N THR A 131 2.02 11.48 -3.08
CA THR A 131 0.62 11.88 -2.98
C THR A 131 -0.15 11.38 -4.19
N GLY A 132 -1.41 11.00 -3.98
CA GLY A 132 -2.30 10.61 -5.06
C GLY A 132 -3.75 10.50 -4.58
N SER A 133 -4.66 10.96 -5.43
CA SER A 133 -6.11 10.81 -5.23
C SER A 133 -6.69 10.09 -6.44
N ASP A 134 -7.74 9.29 -6.20
CA ASP A 134 -8.33 8.40 -7.20
C ASP A 134 -7.30 7.42 -7.80
N VAL A 135 -6.42 6.91 -6.95
CA VAL A 135 -5.31 6.01 -7.32
C VAL A 135 -5.59 4.60 -6.83
N MET A 136 -5.46 3.64 -7.72
CA MET A 136 -5.40 2.22 -7.40
C MET A 136 -4.03 1.65 -7.79
N VAL A 137 -3.36 1.00 -6.84
CA VAL A 137 -2.12 0.26 -7.07
C VAL A 137 -2.44 -1.22 -7.06
N PHE A 138 -2.37 -1.87 -8.23
CA PHE A 138 -2.48 -3.31 -8.36
C PHE A 138 -1.08 -3.92 -8.49
N ILE A 139 -0.81 -4.98 -7.73
CA ILE A 139 0.50 -5.64 -7.69
C ILE A 139 0.32 -7.12 -7.98
N ALA A 140 0.76 -7.54 -9.17
CA ALA A 140 0.68 -8.93 -9.58
C ALA A 140 1.68 -9.79 -8.81
N ASP A 141 2.93 -9.31 -8.67
CA ASP A 141 3.96 -9.96 -7.87
C ASP A 141 4.81 -8.94 -7.12
N GLY A 142 5.47 -9.40 -6.05
CA GLY A 142 6.27 -8.56 -5.16
C GLY A 142 5.42 -7.81 -4.13
N GLY A 143 6.10 -7.12 -3.23
CA GLY A 143 5.50 -6.52 -2.05
C GLY A 143 5.38 -5.01 -2.09
N VAL A 144 4.76 -4.48 -1.03
CA VAL A 144 4.70 -3.05 -0.72
C VAL A 144 5.62 -2.76 0.46
N HIS A 145 6.46 -1.75 0.35
CA HIS A 145 7.22 -1.27 1.49
C HIS A 145 7.18 0.25 1.58
N ILE A 146 6.51 0.75 2.61
CA ILE A 146 6.46 2.16 2.97
C ILE A 146 7.24 2.35 4.25
N GLY A 147 8.43 2.96 4.17
CA GLY A 147 9.36 3.06 5.29
C GLY A 147 10.12 4.39 5.36
N GLY A 148 11.04 4.47 6.32
CA GLY A 148 11.88 5.66 6.53
C GLY A 148 11.14 6.81 7.21
N SER A 149 11.51 8.05 6.87
CA SER A 149 10.88 9.28 7.34
C SER A 149 9.95 9.94 6.29
N GLY A 150 9.72 9.24 5.17
CA GLY A 150 8.90 9.73 4.07
C GLY A 150 7.43 9.92 4.42
N GLN A 151 6.69 10.46 3.49
CA GLN A 151 5.24 10.69 3.64
C GLN A 151 4.49 10.04 2.49
N VAL A 152 3.45 9.30 2.81
CA VAL A 152 2.57 8.71 1.82
C VAL A 152 1.13 9.14 2.10
N THR A 153 0.49 9.73 1.10
CA THR A 153 -0.93 10.08 1.14
C THR A 153 -1.58 9.55 -0.13
N LEU A 154 -2.31 8.47 -0.01
CA LEU A 154 -3.02 7.84 -1.13
C LEU A 154 -4.50 7.74 -0.79
N ALA A 155 -5.34 8.06 -1.78
CA ALA A 155 -6.78 7.82 -1.70
C ALA A 155 -7.23 6.99 -2.90
N ALA A 156 -8.03 5.97 -2.61
CA ALA A 156 -8.63 5.08 -3.61
C ALA A 156 -9.52 5.82 -4.60
N PRO A 157 -9.80 5.23 -5.78
CA PRO A 157 -10.82 5.74 -6.69
C PRO A 157 -12.18 5.85 -6.00
N THR A 158 -12.89 6.93 -6.30
CA THR A 158 -14.24 7.18 -5.77
C THR A 158 -15.35 6.65 -6.68
N SER A 159 -14.99 6.16 -7.85
CA SER A 159 -15.93 5.64 -8.85
C SER A 159 -15.32 4.50 -9.67
N GLY A 160 -16.17 3.80 -10.42
CA GLY A 160 -15.76 2.67 -11.27
C GLY A 160 -15.75 1.33 -10.52
N SER A 161 -15.29 0.28 -11.22
CA SER A 161 -15.34 -1.10 -10.72
C SER A 161 -14.47 -1.37 -9.49
N TYR A 162 -13.51 -0.50 -9.21
CA TYR A 162 -12.60 -0.59 -8.08
C TYR A 162 -12.71 0.62 -7.14
N ALA A 163 -13.88 1.27 -7.11
CA ALA A 163 -14.11 2.36 -6.17
C ALA A 163 -13.86 1.88 -4.74
N GLY A 164 -13.03 2.61 -4.01
CA GLY A 164 -12.61 2.26 -2.65
C GLY A 164 -11.42 1.29 -2.55
N MET A 165 -10.84 0.79 -3.67
CA MET A 165 -9.67 -0.08 -3.65
C MET A 165 -8.39 0.75 -3.83
N ALA A 166 -7.59 0.91 -2.78
CA ALA A 166 -6.35 1.68 -2.83
C ALA A 166 -5.14 0.81 -3.24
N ILE A 167 -4.99 -0.35 -2.59
CA ILE A 167 -3.90 -1.30 -2.86
C ILE A 167 -4.52 -2.68 -3.00
N PHE A 168 -4.21 -3.36 -4.11
CA PHE A 168 -4.72 -4.68 -4.42
C PHE A 168 -3.56 -5.59 -4.84
N LEU A 169 -3.14 -6.49 -3.97
CA LEU A 169 -2.24 -7.57 -4.33
C LEU A 169 -3.02 -8.69 -4.99
N GLU A 170 -2.45 -9.30 -6.03
CA GLU A 170 -3.01 -10.51 -6.61
C GLU A 170 -3.19 -11.60 -5.53
N ARG A 171 -4.26 -12.40 -5.64
CA ARG A 171 -4.64 -13.37 -4.59
C ARG A 171 -3.57 -14.40 -4.28
N GLU A 172 -2.83 -14.81 -5.30
CA GLU A 172 -1.73 -15.77 -5.15
C GLU A 172 -0.41 -15.10 -4.69
N ASN A 173 -0.36 -13.77 -4.70
CA ASN A 173 0.81 -13.02 -4.27
C ASN A 173 0.97 -13.10 -2.75
N GLY A 174 2.03 -13.80 -2.31
CA GLY A 174 2.36 -13.98 -0.89
C GLY A 174 3.39 -12.99 -0.36
N ALA A 175 3.75 -11.97 -1.13
CA ALA A 175 4.74 -10.98 -0.68
C ALA A 175 4.14 -10.00 0.35
N ASP A 176 4.96 -9.52 1.26
CA ASP A 176 4.51 -8.69 2.39
C ASP A 176 4.09 -7.28 1.98
N VAL A 177 3.11 -6.75 2.70
CA VAL A 177 2.79 -5.31 2.74
C VAL A 177 3.34 -4.75 4.05
N ARG A 178 4.40 -3.94 3.97
CA ARG A 178 5.08 -3.38 5.13
C ARG A 178 4.93 -1.87 5.17
N VAL A 179 4.43 -1.36 6.30
CA VAL A 179 4.34 0.07 6.61
C VAL A 179 5.12 0.31 7.89
N ASP A 180 6.37 0.74 7.77
CA ASP A 180 7.27 0.94 8.90
C ASP A 180 7.89 2.35 8.92
N GLY A 181 8.87 2.57 9.81
CA GLY A 181 9.55 3.87 9.90
C GLY A 181 8.80 4.94 10.71
N ALA A 182 9.35 6.15 10.69
CA ALA A 182 8.85 7.30 11.45
C ALA A 182 7.98 8.27 10.61
N GLY A 183 7.83 8.01 9.32
CA GLY A 183 7.10 8.88 8.40
C GLY A 183 5.57 8.84 8.60
N GLN A 184 4.91 9.82 8.02
CA GLN A 184 3.45 9.90 8.01
C GLN A 184 2.89 9.04 6.87
N THR A 185 1.94 8.18 7.18
CA THR A 185 1.23 7.38 6.19
C THR A 185 -0.26 7.58 6.36
N LEU A 186 -0.92 8.05 5.31
CA LEU A 186 -2.36 8.15 5.21
C LEU A 186 -2.81 7.40 3.96
N ILE A 187 -3.49 6.28 4.15
CA ILE A 187 -4.12 5.53 3.06
C ILE A 187 -5.62 5.52 3.31
N ARG A 188 -6.38 5.93 2.30
CA ARG A 188 -7.84 5.94 2.30
C ARG A 188 -8.34 4.93 1.27
N GLY A 189 -9.06 3.91 1.74
CA GLY A 189 -9.56 2.84 0.89
C GLY A 189 -9.18 1.46 1.39
N THR A 190 -9.43 0.44 0.60
CA THR A 190 -9.13 -0.95 0.95
C THR A 190 -7.69 -1.32 0.59
N ILE A 191 -7.00 -1.97 1.52
CA ILE A 191 -5.77 -2.70 1.29
C ILE A 191 -6.14 -4.19 1.25
N TYR A 192 -6.08 -4.77 0.05
CA TYR A 192 -6.36 -6.18 -0.15
C TYR A 192 -5.06 -6.95 -0.42
N ALA A 193 -4.77 -7.91 0.44
CA ALA A 193 -3.55 -8.72 0.44
C ALA A 193 -3.86 -10.11 1.02
N ALA A 194 -4.84 -10.80 0.42
CA ALA A 194 -5.48 -12.00 1.00
C ALA A 194 -4.52 -13.16 1.30
N ASN A 195 -3.40 -13.25 0.61
CA ASN A 195 -2.37 -14.28 0.83
C ASN A 195 -1.09 -13.73 1.50
N SER A 196 -1.10 -12.49 1.98
CA SER A 196 0.10 -11.78 2.41
C SER A 196 0.04 -11.42 3.90
N LEU A 197 1.22 -11.18 4.47
CA LEU A 197 1.35 -10.50 5.75
C LEU A 197 1.24 -8.99 5.54
N VAL A 198 0.30 -8.34 6.21
CA VAL A 198 0.31 -6.88 6.37
C VAL A 198 0.95 -6.54 7.72
N SER A 199 2.09 -5.89 7.68
CA SER A 199 2.87 -5.50 8.85
C SER A 199 2.92 -3.98 9.01
N MET A 200 2.53 -3.51 10.17
CA MET A 200 2.63 -2.10 10.53
C MET A 200 3.54 -1.94 11.74
N ALA A 201 4.59 -1.16 11.56
CA ALA A 201 5.58 -0.94 12.60
C ALA A 201 6.07 0.51 12.61
N GLY A 202 6.69 0.92 13.68
CA GLY A 202 7.43 2.18 13.72
C GLY A 202 7.34 2.93 15.04
N SER A 203 8.09 4.02 15.10
CA SER A 203 8.17 4.93 16.27
C SER A 203 7.43 6.27 16.03
N GLY A 204 6.87 6.48 14.86
CA GLY A 204 6.16 7.72 14.52
C GLY A 204 4.74 7.76 15.12
N THR A 205 4.24 8.97 15.31
CA THR A 205 2.94 9.21 15.97
C THR A 205 1.75 9.31 15.00
N ASN A 206 1.97 9.21 13.68
CA ASN A 206 0.94 9.59 12.72
C ASN A 206 0.82 8.59 11.56
N LYS A 207 0.51 7.33 11.87
CA LYS A 207 0.03 6.40 10.85
C LYS A 207 -1.48 6.30 10.95
N THR A 208 -2.15 6.88 10.00
CA THR A 208 -3.61 6.86 9.93
C THR A 208 -4.03 6.10 8.68
N LEU A 209 -4.80 5.06 8.88
CA LEU A 209 -5.43 4.32 7.81
C LEU A 209 -6.93 4.53 7.93
N ASN A 210 -7.50 5.32 7.04
CA ASN A 210 -8.95 5.33 6.85
C ASN A 210 -9.28 4.19 5.87
N ALA A 211 -9.10 2.95 6.34
CA ALA A 211 -8.99 1.81 5.47
C ALA A 211 -9.67 0.56 6.04
N GLN A 212 -10.09 -0.29 5.12
CA GLN A 212 -10.32 -1.69 5.37
C GLN A 212 -9.05 -2.47 5.01
N ILE A 213 -8.64 -3.41 5.85
CA ILE A 213 -7.50 -4.30 5.57
C ILE A 213 -8.02 -5.72 5.48
N ILE A 214 -7.78 -6.36 4.34
CA ILE A 214 -8.06 -7.78 4.10
C ILE A 214 -6.71 -8.46 3.84
N ALA A 215 -6.27 -9.30 4.75
CA ALA A 215 -4.95 -9.91 4.73
C ALA A 215 -4.98 -11.34 5.29
N TRP A 216 -4.03 -12.17 4.87
CA TRP A 216 -3.81 -13.47 5.51
C TRP A 216 -3.45 -13.31 6.99
N ARG A 217 -2.56 -12.38 7.28
CA ARG A 217 -2.13 -12.06 8.64
C ARG A 217 -1.84 -10.56 8.78
N TYR A 218 -2.23 -10.00 9.91
CA TYR A 218 -1.95 -8.62 10.26
C TYR A 218 -1.09 -8.55 11.52
N VAL A 219 -0.02 -7.76 11.49
CA VAL A 219 0.89 -7.58 12.63
C VAL A 219 1.14 -6.10 12.88
N VAL A 220 0.97 -5.70 14.11
CA VAL A 220 1.32 -4.36 14.59
C VAL A 220 2.46 -4.46 15.59
N SER A 221 3.48 -3.63 15.44
CA SER A 221 4.65 -3.62 16.32
C SER A 221 5.27 -2.22 16.42
N GLY A 222 6.16 -2.03 17.40
CA GLY A 222 6.83 -0.75 17.63
C GLY A 222 6.15 0.11 18.69
N SER A 223 6.69 1.31 18.93
CA SER A 223 6.23 2.26 19.97
C SER A 223 5.37 3.41 19.40
N GLY A 224 5.06 3.37 18.12
CA GLY A 224 4.26 4.41 17.46
C GLY A 224 2.75 4.23 17.68
N VAL A 225 1.99 5.26 17.32
CA VAL A 225 0.54 5.22 17.29
C VAL A 225 0.09 4.91 15.85
N ILE A 226 -0.67 3.85 15.71
CA ILE A 226 -1.33 3.46 14.44
C ILE A 226 -2.82 3.59 14.66
N THR A 227 -3.47 4.39 13.85
CA THR A 227 -4.92 4.54 13.86
C THR A 227 -5.49 3.87 12.62
N VAL A 228 -6.37 2.90 12.81
CA VAL A 228 -7.18 2.34 11.73
C VAL A 228 -8.60 2.81 11.98
N ASP A 229 -9.07 3.67 11.10
CA ASP A 229 -10.42 4.23 11.16
C ASP A 229 -11.22 3.70 9.96
N TYR A 230 -12.30 3.00 10.25
CA TYR A 230 -13.14 2.41 9.21
C TYR A 230 -14.21 3.39 8.78
N ASP A 231 -14.13 3.85 7.52
CA ASP A 231 -15.17 4.65 6.88
C ASP A 231 -15.78 3.86 5.71
N PRO A 232 -17.02 3.37 5.84
CA PRO A 232 -17.67 2.60 4.79
C PRO A 232 -17.87 3.38 3.49
N GLY A 233 -17.79 4.71 3.53
CA GLY A 233 -17.91 5.58 2.35
C GLY A 233 -16.68 5.63 1.48
N VAL A 234 -15.53 5.14 1.97
CA VAL A 234 -14.25 5.22 1.24
C VAL A 234 -13.61 3.86 0.95
N VAL A 235 -14.17 2.77 1.49
CA VAL A 235 -13.64 1.42 1.28
C VAL A 235 -14.34 0.69 0.14
N PHE A 236 -13.72 -0.35 -0.37
CA PHE A 236 -14.28 -1.15 -1.46
C PHE A 236 -15.49 -1.96 -0.99
N GLY A 237 -16.64 -1.71 -1.56
CA GLY A 237 -17.90 -2.36 -1.21
C GLY A 237 -18.28 -3.56 -2.10
N GLY A 238 -17.45 -3.96 -3.02
CA GLY A 238 -17.69 -5.12 -3.90
C GLY A 238 -18.91 -5.00 -4.81
N GLY A 239 -19.48 -3.81 -5.00
CA GLY A 239 -20.67 -3.60 -5.84
C GLY A 239 -21.96 -4.22 -5.32
N GLY A 240 -21.94 -4.81 -4.13
CA GLY A 240 -23.10 -5.35 -3.42
C GLY A 240 -23.16 -4.82 -1.99
N SER A 241 -24.30 -4.86 -1.36
CA SER A 241 -24.45 -4.50 0.05
C SER A 241 -23.43 -5.29 0.87
N SER A 242 -22.34 -4.65 1.27
CA SER A 242 -21.32 -5.28 2.07
C SER A 242 -21.84 -5.41 3.49
N LEU A 243 -22.34 -6.58 3.83
CA LEU A 243 -22.37 -7.02 5.20
C LEU A 243 -20.93 -7.47 5.54
N ILE A 244 -20.18 -6.60 6.17
CA ILE A 244 -19.01 -7.04 6.92
C ILE A 244 -19.57 -7.56 8.25
N GLU A 245 -19.89 -8.83 8.31
CA GLU A 245 -20.08 -9.51 9.58
C GLU A 245 -18.69 -9.74 10.16
N LEU A 246 -18.33 -8.88 11.09
CA LEU A 246 -17.27 -9.19 12.03
C LEU A 246 -17.91 -10.13 13.05
N SER A 247 -17.58 -11.42 13.00
CA SER A 247 -18.02 -12.36 14.04
C SER A 247 -17.44 -11.91 15.38
N GLU A 248 -18.32 -11.62 16.32
CA GLU A 248 -18.00 -11.40 17.72
C GLU A 248 -17.34 -12.63 18.36
#